data_f2f128428f6783841bb437d6fdf28177
#
_entry.id   f2f128428f6783841bb437d6fdf28177
#
_cell.length_a   1.000
_cell.length_b   1.000
_cell.length_c   1.000
_cell.angle_alpha   90.00
_cell.angle_beta   90.00
_cell.angle_gamma   90.00
#
_symmetry.space_group_name_H-M   'P 1'
#
loop_
_entity.id
_entity.type
_entity.pdbx_description
1 polymer ?
#
loop_
_entity_poly.entity_id
_entity_poly.type
_entity_poly.pdbx_seq_one_letter_code
_entity_poly.pdbx_strand_id
1 'polypeptide(L)'
;MKKLFFPLIAIIMAVAAYAGQDVLKIHLKDGSTQTIAVSAIDSLTFEQMQSAGTFSVVDLTTKSVELKFVPAKTLGAFNIGVIKASDLNAFANDEAFCADQAKKFDADAKSWDMSLSEYLDFSLYKGNEIDETKTFPYSDLEVGTEYVAYAYGVNTADGTANTTVEKFTFTTESLLELDFKLSTSDLSAKSGIINTNPTDANATYYIGYVTADAYTKDFGGDDQTLLNNAVGTINTNLAMGGTFDAVAKKGAMRSLMSGLTPNTAYYAIAFGIKKHKANTVYNTTPLQKLAFTTPGFEVTDNCTFGIATENIQAMLFDVKVTPSNADTRYYVAIKADSETAGKTAEQIADEQIVFEDGFSINWATSKQIHTGTQTLNSRTDIGATNLKPETDYTIYVFGMDTKGYRTTAVSTAKVRTSEVKKSDMTISFEGVTAGDEADSQDFFKRNYYVNFTPVPTKNDEYYFVGLVSATDYEFETAFGSDEEFMSSVISAAGENIMLNCFLGKPSAPLKGQLDYKGNALKPGTKYYIIAFGYQGKATTPLFKQEVTTTGDAETGGGDGGGDWGWGF
;
A
#
# COMPACT_ATOMS: atom_id res chain seq x y z
N MET A 1 -17.22 -31.42 -44.55
CA MET A 1 -16.22 -32.14 -45.37
C MET A 1 -15.74 -31.22 -46.48
N LYS A 2 -14.73 -30.43 -46.24
CA LYS A 2 -13.99 -29.72 -47.28
C LYS A 2 -12.62 -30.38 -47.41
N LYS A 3 -12.39 -31.03 -48.54
CA LYS A 3 -11.11 -31.66 -48.87
C LYS A 3 -10.11 -30.54 -49.13
N LEU A 4 -9.10 -30.41 -48.25
CA LEU A 4 -7.92 -29.64 -48.55
C LEU A 4 -7.08 -30.46 -49.57
N PHE A 5 -6.92 -29.88 -50.78
CA PHE A 5 -5.95 -30.35 -51.74
C PHE A 5 -4.57 -29.87 -51.32
N PHE A 6 -3.72 -30.81 -50.90
CA PHE A 6 -2.27 -30.59 -50.86
C PHE A 6 -1.71 -30.77 -52.26
N PRO A 7 -0.88 -29.84 -52.77
CA PRO A 7 -0.12 -30.10 -53.98
C PRO A 7 0.97 -31.11 -53.69
N LEU A 8 0.79 -32.29 -54.26
CA LEU A 8 1.79 -33.33 -54.31
C LEU A 8 2.97 -32.84 -55.18
N ILE A 9 4.11 -32.50 -54.60
CA ILE A 9 5.32 -32.22 -55.35
C ILE A 9 5.87 -33.57 -55.80
N ALA A 10 5.62 -33.89 -57.08
CA ALA A 10 6.22 -35.05 -57.71
C ALA A 10 7.72 -34.76 -57.97
N ILE A 11 8.60 -35.39 -57.23
CA ILE A 11 10.03 -35.42 -57.54
C ILE A 11 10.23 -36.46 -58.65
N ILE A 12 10.41 -35.99 -59.89
CA ILE A 12 10.83 -36.86 -61.00
C ILE A 12 12.37 -37.02 -60.87
N MET A 13 12.82 -38.18 -60.44
CA MET A 13 14.23 -38.57 -60.62
C MET A 13 14.44 -39.01 -62.04
N ALA A 14 15.08 -38.20 -62.85
CA ALA A 14 15.66 -38.60 -64.09
C ALA A 14 17.12 -39.04 -63.85
N VAL A 15 17.40 -40.33 -63.82
CA VAL A 15 18.76 -40.85 -63.80
C VAL A 15 19.32 -40.79 -65.24
N ALA A 16 20.17 -39.80 -65.49
CA ALA A 16 21.04 -39.80 -66.67
C ALA A 16 22.47 -39.99 -66.17
N ALA A 17 23.04 -41.14 -66.47
CA ALA A 17 24.45 -41.46 -66.18
C ALA A 17 25.36 -40.60 -67.07
N TYR A 18 25.91 -39.51 -66.53
CA TYR A 18 27.04 -38.75 -67.06
C TYR A 18 27.96 -38.36 -65.90
N ALA A 19 29.27 -38.46 -66.14
CA ALA A 19 30.32 -38.21 -65.14
C ALA A 19 30.34 -36.74 -64.64
N GLY A 20 29.40 -36.41 -63.77
CA GLY A 20 29.29 -35.19 -63.02
C GLY A 20 28.77 -35.53 -61.65
N GLN A 21 29.15 -34.79 -60.62
CA GLN A 21 28.58 -34.97 -59.27
C GLN A 21 27.08 -34.70 -59.32
N ASP A 22 26.29 -35.76 -59.04
CA ASP A 22 24.84 -35.60 -58.88
C ASP A 22 24.56 -34.72 -57.66
N VAL A 23 23.70 -33.69 -57.84
CA VAL A 23 23.32 -32.74 -56.79
C VAL A 23 21.80 -32.66 -56.64
N LEU A 24 21.33 -32.66 -55.40
CA LEU A 24 19.98 -32.31 -55.05
C LEU A 24 19.87 -30.78 -55.00
N LYS A 25 18.97 -30.19 -55.81
CA LYS A 25 18.64 -28.76 -55.76
C LYS A 25 17.30 -28.57 -55.06
N ILE A 26 17.29 -27.90 -53.93
CA ILE A 26 16.11 -27.54 -53.17
C ILE A 26 15.80 -26.06 -53.47
N HIS A 27 14.71 -25.78 -54.16
CA HIS A 27 14.22 -24.43 -54.41
C HIS A 27 13.35 -24.02 -53.25
N LEU A 28 13.79 -23.01 -52.49
CA LEU A 28 13.06 -22.46 -51.36
C LEU A 28 12.01 -21.45 -51.82
N LYS A 29 10.97 -21.25 -51.01
CA LYS A 29 9.86 -20.30 -51.31
C LYS A 29 10.31 -18.83 -51.39
N ASP A 30 11.43 -18.48 -50.79
CA ASP A 30 12.06 -17.16 -50.86
C ASP A 30 12.82 -16.93 -52.17
N GLY A 31 12.81 -17.89 -53.08
CA GLY A 31 13.51 -17.87 -54.38
C GLY A 31 14.97 -18.30 -54.34
N SER A 32 15.50 -18.60 -53.16
CA SER A 32 16.84 -19.12 -53.01
C SER A 32 16.91 -20.63 -53.39
N THR A 33 18.11 -21.12 -53.68
CA THR A 33 18.33 -22.54 -54.02
C THR A 33 19.46 -23.08 -53.19
N GLN A 34 19.22 -24.17 -52.46
CA GLN A 34 20.25 -24.95 -51.80
C GLN A 34 20.67 -26.10 -52.74
N THR A 35 21.97 -26.37 -52.82
CA THR A 35 22.51 -27.44 -53.62
C THR A 35 23.32 -28.37 -52.72
N ILE A 36 22.94 -29.67 -52.68
CA ILE A 36 23.57 -30.68 -51.82
C ILE A 36 24.07 -31.81 -52.75
N ALA A 37 25.31 -32.23 -52.60
CA ALA A 37 25.81 -33.37 -53.36
C ALA A 37 25.06 -34.66 -52.95
N VAL A 38 24.53 -35.41 -53.91
CA VAL A 38 23.77 -36.65 -53.63
C VAL A 38 24.58 -37.63 -52.83
N SER A 39 25.92 -37.70 -53.09
CA SER A 39 26.85 -38.52 -52.30
C SER A 39 27.00 -38.15 -50.83
N ALA A 40 26.53 -37.00 -50.44
CA ALA A 40 26.50 -36.52 -49.05
C ALA A 40 25.14 -36.76 -48.35
N ILE A 41 24.18 -37.36 -49.07
CA ILE A 41 22.83 -37.63 -48.57
C ILE A 41 22.74 -39.12 -48.25
N ASP A 42 22.58 -39.46 -46.98
CA ASP A 42 22.35 -40.83 -46.52
C ASP A 42 20.87 -41.21 -46.66
N SER A 43 19.97 -40.30 -46.26
CA SER A 43 18.54 -40.45 -46.39
C SER A 43 17.84 -39.09 -46.52
N LEU A 44 16.68 -39.05 -47.21
CA LEU A 44 15.78 -37.92 -47.26
C LEU A 44 14.51 -38.29 -46.50
N THR A 45 14.30 -37.64 -45.33
CA THR A 45 13.09 -37.81 -44.54
C THR A 45 12.31 -36.49 -44.55
N PHE A 46 11.04 -36.57 -44.88
CA PHE A 46 10.13 -35.44 -44.75
C PHE A 46 9.31 -35.64 -43.48
N GLU A 47 9.64 -34.86 -42.44
CA GLU A 47 8.88 -34.86 -41.22
C GLU A 47 7.87 -33.71 -41.27
N GLN A 48 6.61 -33.99 -40.98
CA GLN A 48 5.62 -32.99 -40.81
C GLN A 48 5.71 -32.46 -39.38
N MET A 49 5.97 -31.16 -39.20
CA MET A 49 5.93 -30.56 -37.89
C MET A 49 4.53 -30.77 -37.26
N GLN A 50 4.50 -31.33 -36.06
CA GLN A 50 3.27 -31.63 -35.35
C GLN A 50 2.70 -30.34 -34.67
N SER A 51 1.41 -30.35 -34.40
CA SER A 51 0.78 -29.30 -33.57
C SER A 51 1.34 -29.32 -32.15
N ALA A 52 1.51 -28.15 -31.56
CA ALA A 52 1.93 -28.03 -30.17
C ALA A 52 0.81 -28.41 -29.17
N GLY A 53 -0.46 -28.24 -29.55
CA GLY A 53 -1.60 -28.54 -28.67
C GLY A 53 -2.87 -27.76 -29.05
N THR A 54 -3.73 -27.50 -28.09
CA THR A 54 -4.98 -26.76 -28.32
C THR A 54 -5.26 -25.77 -27.20
N PHE A 55 -5.83 -24.62 -27.54
CA PHE A 55 -6.26 -23.57 -26.61
C PHE A 55 -7.76 -23.57 -26.35
N SER A 56 -8.14 -23.14 -25.17
CA SER A 56 -9.49 -22.65 -24.85
C SER A 56 -9.42 -21.49 -23.85
N VAL A 57 -10.42 -20.61 -23.89
CA VAL A 57 -10.57 -19.55 -22.91
C VAL A 57 -11.26 -20.12 -21.67
N VAL A 58 -10.69 -19.93 -20.51
CA VAL A 58 -11.30 -20.27 -19.22
C VAL A 58 -12.02 -19.07 -18.65
N ASP A 59 -11.42 -17.86 -18.83
CA ASP A 59 -11.97 -16.61 -18.37
C ASP A 59 -11.46 -15.43 -19.18
N LEU A 60 -12.29 -14.38 -19.30
CA LEU A 60 -11.99 -13.21 -20.10
C LEU A 60 -12.62 -11.98 -19.47
N THR A 61 -11.85 -10.90 -19.40
CA THR A 61 -12.30 -9.60 -18.89
C THR A 61 -11.97 -8.48 -19.88
N THR A 62 -12.16 -7.24 -19.46
CA THR A 62 -11.74 -6.07 -20.25
C THR A 62 -10.21 -5.94 -20.36
N LYS A 63 -9.43 -6.52 -19.45
CA LYS A 63 -7.97 -6.34 -19.36
C LYS A 63 -7.19 -7.62 -19.07
N SER A 64 -7.83 -8.77 -19.05
CA SER A 64 -7.16 -10.04 -18.76
C SER A 64 -7.81 -11.19 -19.51
N VAL A 65 -7.05 -12.26 -19.69
CA VAL A 65 -7.52 -13.56 -20.15
C VAL A 65 -6.87 -14.65 -19.32
N GLU A 66 -7.62 -15.69 -19.02
CA GLU A 66 -7.09 -16.93 -18.48
C GLU A 66 -7.31 -18.03 -19.51
N LEU A 67 -6.22 -18.60 -19.98
CA LEU A 67 -6.22 -19.61 -21.03
C LEU A 67 -5.95 -20.99 -20.43
N LYS A 68 -6.61 -22.01 -20.97
CA LYS A 68 -6.20 -23.40 -20.82
C LYS A 68 -5.51 -23.83 -22.11
N PHE A 69 -4.32 -24.40 -21.97
CA PHE A 69 -3.59 -25.02 -23.08
C PHE A 69 -3.43 -26.50 -22.78
N VAL A 70 -3.87 -27.33 -23.72
CA VAL A 70 -3.71 -28.79 -23.65
C VAL A 70 -2.60 -29.18 -24.62
N PRO A 71 -1.38 -29.50 -24.12
CA PRO A 71 -0.25 -29.83 -24.96
C PRO A 71 -0.47 -31.14 -25.69
N ALA A 72 0.11 -31.27 -26.89
CA ALA A 72 0.18 -32.55 -27.57
C ALA A 72 1.02 -33.53 -26.76
N LYS A 73 0.69 -34.83 -26.80
CA LYS A 73 1.37 -35.86 -25.96
C LYS A 73 2.90 -35.96 -26.21
N THR A 74 3.35 -35.52 -27.36
CA THR A 74 4.76 -35.53 -27.78
C THR A 74 5.46 -34.19 -27.55
N LEU A 75 4.76 -33.19 -26.99
CA LEU A 75 5.32 -31.86 -26.77
C LEU A 75 6.34 -31.91 -25.62
N GLY A 76 7.58 -31.51 -25.91
CA GLY A 76 8.63 -31.30 -24.92
C GLY A 76 8.56 -29.92 -24.30
N ALA A 77 9.68 -29.20 -24.30
CA ALA A 77 9.71 -27.79 -23.88
C ALA A 77 8.95 -26.94 -24.90
N PHE A 78 8.20 -25.95 -24.40
CA PHE A 78 7.40 -25.07 -25.25
C PHE A 78 7.31 -23.63 -24.73
N ASN A 79 7.20 -22.71 -25.68
CA ASN A 79 6.87 -21.32 -25.40
C ASN A 79 5.37 -21.11 -25.55
N ILE A 80 4.78 -20.35 -24.63
CA ILE A 80 3.36 -19.95 -24.65
C ILE A 80 3.24 -18.48 -24.27
N GLY A 81 2.39 -17.75 -24.98
CA GLY A 81 2.19 -16.33 -24.72
C GLY A 81 0.96 -15.76 -25.39
N VAL A 82 0.78 -14.46 -25.18
CA VAL A 82 -0.27 -13.64 -25.79
C VAL A 82 0.38 -12.43 -26.45
N ILE A 83 -0.02 -12.14 -27.67
CA ILE A 83 0.46 -10.99 -28.45
C ILE A 83 -0.72 -10.30 -29.12
N LYS A 84 -0.69 -8.97 -29.29
CA LYS A 84 -1.71 -8.27 -30.09
C LYS A 84 -1.72 -8.85 -31.52
N ALA A 85 -2.91 -9.02 -32.07
CA ALA A 85 -3.05 -9.52 -33.44
C ALA A 85 -2.34 -8.61 -34.46
N SER A 86 -2.35 -7.29 -34.24
CA SER A 86 -1.63 -6.30 -35.06
C SER A 86 -0.12 -6.55 -35.07
N ASP A 87 0.46 -6.87 -33.89
CA ASP A 87 1.90 -7.04 -33.74
C ASP A 87 2.37 -8.38 -34.31
N LEU A 88 1.54 -9.44 -34.15
CA LEU A 88 1.81 -10.71 -34.80
C LEU A 88 1.77 -10.60 -36.32
N ASN A 89 0.83 -9.85 -36.86
CA ASN A 89 0.67 -9.62 -38.29
C ASN A 89 1.81 -8.78 -38.92
N ALA A 90 2.65 -8.15 -38.11
CA ALA A 90 3.86 -7.46 -38.59
C ALA A 90 4.97 -8.45 -39.01
N PHE A 91 4.91 -9.72 -38.59
CA PHE A 91 5.82 -10.76 -39.02
C PHE A 91 5.37 -11.35 -40.37
N ALA A 92 6.32 -11.66 -41.23
CA ALA A 92 6.04 -12.21 -42.56
C ALA A 92 5.37 -13.60 -42.50
N ASN A 93 5.71 -14.41 -41.51
CA ASN A 93 5.21 -15.75 -41.27
C ASN A 93 5.58 -16.23 -39.86
N ASP A 94 5.18 -17.44 -39.48
CA ASP A 94 5.45 -18.04 -38.19
C ASP A 94 6.93 -18.29 -37.94
N GLU A 95 7.71 -18.61 -38.98
CA GLU A 95 9.16 -18.79 -38.87
C GLU A 95 9.85 -17.49 -38.48
N ALA A 96 9.45 -16.34 -39.07
CA ALA A 96 9.95 -15.02 -38.72
C ALA A 96 9.61 -14.64 -37.29
N PHE A 97 8.39 -14.97 -36.84
CA PHE A 97 7.95 -14.76 -35.45
C PHE A 97 8.81 -15.60 -34.48
N CYS A 98 8.92 -16.90 -34.72
CA CYS A 98 9.73 -17.80 -33.87
C CYS A 98 11.22 -17.38 -33.83
N ALA A 99 11.78 -16.96 -34.97
CA ALA A 99 13.15 -16.46 -35.02
C ALA A 99 13.35 -15.14 -34.20
N ASP A 100 12.34 -14.29 -34.14
CA ASP A 100 12.35 -13.10 -33.26
C ASP A 100 12.30 -13.51 -31.78
N GLN A 101 11.46 -14.48 -31.43
CA GLN A 101 11.39 -14.99 -30.06
C GLN A 101 12.71 -15.67 -29.65
N ALA A 102 13.36 -16.43 -30.53
CA ALA A 102 14.66 -17.03 -30.25
C ALA A 102 15.75 -15.98 -29.95
N LYS A 103 15.74 -14.84 -30.67
CA LYS A 103 16.64 -13.71 -30.35
C LYS A 103 16.36 -13.12 -28.98
N LYS A 104 15.09 -13.04 -28.57
CA LYS A 104 14.71 -12.55 -27.22
C LYS A 104 15.22 -13.51 -26.15
N PHE A 105 15.05 -14.81 -26.33
CA PHE A 105 15.60 -15.80 -25.40
C PHE A 105 17.13 -15.68 -25.25
N ASP A 106 17.87 -15.48 -26.35
CA ASP A 106 19.31 -15.27 -26.29
C ASP A 106 19.69 -13.96 -25.57
N ALA A 107 18.93 -12.89 -25.79
CA ALA A 107 19.13 -11.62 -25.09
C ALA A 107 18.83 -11.73 -23.58
N ASP A 108 17.74 -12.41 -23.22
CA ASP A 108 17.34 -12.63 -21.84
C ASP A 108 18.36 -13.53 -21.12
N ALA A 109 18.81 -14.64 -21.74
CA ALA A 109 19.85 -15.50 -21.20
C ALA A 109 21.12 -14.70 -20.86
N LYS A 110 21.57 -13.85 -21.77
CA LYS A 110 22.72 -12.98 -21.55
C LYS A 110 22.51 -11.99 -20.42
N SER A 111 21.29 -11.46 -20.26
CA SER A 111 20.97 -10.53 -19.17
C SER A 111 21.00 -11.17 -17.78
N TRP A 112 20.81 -12.49 -17.72
CA TRP A 112 20.85 -13.31 -16.50
C TRP A 112 22.21 -14.02 -16.29
N ASP A 113 23.19 -13.74 -17.16
CA ASP A 113 24.52 -14.41 -17.16
C ASP A 113 24.43 -15.93 -17.27
N MET A 114 23.44 -16.42 -18.06
CA MET A 114 23.19 -17.83 -18.31
C MET A 114 23.53 -18.20 -19.75
N SER A 115 23.85 -19.45 -20.01
CA SER A 115 23.83 -19.98 -21.37
C SER A 115 22.38 -20.05 -21.89
N LEU A 116 22.20 -19.98 -23.21
CA LEU A 116 20.87 -20.07 -23.82
C LEU A 116 20.15 -21.37 -23.41
N SER A 117 20.85 -22.50 -23.38
CA SER A 117 20.25 -23.78 -23.02
C SER A 117 19.80 -23.83 -21.56
N GLU A 118 20.59 -23.29 -20.61
CA GLU A 118 20.21 -23.22 -19.21
C GLU A 118 18.98 -22.30 -19.01
N TYR A 119 18.98 -21.14 -19.68
CA TYR A 119 17.86 -20.22 -19.64
C TYR A 119 16.57 -20.85 -20.18
N LEU A 120 16.64 -21.55 -21.33
CA LEU A 120 15.47 -22.19 -21.93
C LEU A 120 14.97 -23.37 -21.09
N ASP A 121 15.85 -24.14 -20.44
CA ASP A 121 15.43 -25.22 -19.54
C ASP A 121 14.73 -24.69 -18.28
N PHE A 122 15.12 -23.51 -17.82
CA PHE A 122 14.53 -22.81 -16.67
C PHE A 122 13.22 -22.08 -17.02
N SER A 123 13.17 -21.38 -18.17
CA SER A 123 12.07 -20.43 -18.48
C SER A 123 10.89 -21.06 -19.23
N LEU A 124 11.11 -22.17 -19.95
CA LEU A 124 10.07 -22.80 -20.75
C LEU A 124 9.25 -23.80 -19.95
N TYR A 125 7.97 -23.89 -20.28
CA TYR A 125 7.10 -24.96 -19.78
C TYR A 125 7.44 -26.30 -20.45
N LYS A 126 7.17 -27.39 -19.75
CA LYS A 126 7.34 -28.77 -20.28
C LYS A 126 5.97 -29.42 -20.42
N GLY A 127 5.70 -29.99 -21.60
CA GLY A 127 4.37 -30.50 -21.91
C GLY A 127 3.90 -31.62 -20.99
N ASN A 128 4.79 -32.44 -20.46
CA ASN A 128 4.50 -33.50 -19.50
C ASN A 128 4.26 -32.99 -18.06
N GLU A 129 4.53 -31.72 -17.78
CA GLU A 129 4.28 -31.07 -16.46
C GLU A 129 2.95 -30.30 -16.43
N ILE A 130 2.26 -30.20 -17.58
CA ILE A 130 0.97 -29.52 -17.68
C ILE A 130 -0.15 -30.52 -17.41
N ASP A 131 -0.79 -30.39 -16.27
CA ASP A 131 -1.98 -31.14 -15.91
C ASP A 131 -3.28 -30.47 -16.37
N GLU A 132 -4.41 -31.16 -16.15
CA GLU A 132 -5.73 -30.66 -16.56
C GLU A 132 -6.19 -29.41 -15.80
N THR A 133 -5.54 -29.06 -14.70
CA THR A 133 -5.90 -27.91 -13.85
C THR A 133 -5.09 -26.67 -14.16
N LYS A 134 -3.94 -26.83 -14.86
CA LYS A 134 -3.04 -25.73 -15.18
C LYS A 134 -3.70 -24.75 -16.14
N THR A 135 -3.69 -23.48 -15.75
CA THR A 135 -4.12 -22.35 -16.58
C THR A 135 -2.99 -21.34 -16.72
N PHE A 136 -3.11 -20.48 -17.72
CA PHE A 136 -2.14 -19.44 -18.07
C PHE A 136 -2.84 -18.09 -18.03
N PRO A 137 -2.71 -17.33 -16.91
CA PRO A 137 -3.30 -16.00 -16.78
C PRO A 137 -2.41 -14.95 -17.45
N TYR A 138 -3.03 -14.01 -18.16
CA TYR A 138 -2.41 -12.81 -18.72
C TYR A 138 -3.23 -11.58 -18.32
N SER A 139 -2.56 -10.58 -17.77
CA SER A 139 -3.13 -9.29 -17.33
C SER A 139 -2.57 -8.13 -18.15
N ASP A 140 -3.07 -6.94 -17.85
CA ASP A 140 -2.63 -5.67 -18.46
C ASP A 140 -2.86 -5.60 -19.98
N LEU A 141 -3.85 -6.34 -20.46
CA LEU A 141 -4.27 -6.29 -21.85
C LEU A 141 -5.06 -5.00 -22.11
N GLU A 142 -5.08 -4.57 -23.36
CA GLU A 142 -5.88 -3.42 -23.78
C GLU A 142 -7.34 -3.82 -23.98
N VAL A 143 -8.24 -2.90 -23.62
CA VAL A 143 -9.70 -3.09 -23.72
C VAL A 143 -10.15 -3.21 -25.17
N GLY A 144 -11.08 -4.11 -25.45
CA GLY A 144 -11.70 -4.28 -26.78
C GLY A 144 -10.69 -4.60 -27.88
N THR A 145 -9.54 -5.17 -27.52
CA THR A 145 -8.42 -5.38 -28.43
C THR A 145 -8.29 -6.86 -28.78
N GLU A 146 -8.03 -7.13 -30.06
CA GLU A 146 -7.81 -8.48 -30.55
C GLU A 146 -6.39 -8.95 -30.25
N TYR A 147 -6.29 -10.14 -29.66
CA TYR A 147 -5.05 -10.81 -29.31
C TYR A 147 -5.00 -12.21 -29.89
N VAL A 148 -3.81 -12.71 -30.06
CA VAL A 148 -3.53 -14.10 -30.41
C VAL A 148 -2.76 -14.75 -29.26
N ALA A 149 -3.35 -15.78 -28.67
CA ALA A 149 -2.61 -16.72 -27.83
C ALA A 149 -1.82 -17.64 -28.75
N TYR A 150 -0.57 -17.88 -28.45
CA TYR A 150 0.30 -18.75 -29.23
C TYR A 150 1.02 -19.76 -28.35
N ALA A 151 1.29 -20.93 -28.89
CA ALA A 151 2.19 -21.90 -28.30
C ALA A 151 2.93 -22.68 -29.38
N TYR A 152 4.21 -23.00 -29.15
CA TYR A 152 5.01 -23.85 -30.04
C TYR A 152 6.11 -24.51 -29.23
N GLY A 153 6.48 -25.74 -29.66
CA GLY A 153 7.60 -26.46 -29.08
C GLY A 153 8.94 -25.82 -29.43
N VAL A 154 9.85 -25.80 -28.48
CA VAL A 154 11.16 -25.15 -28.58
C VAL A 154 12.26 -26.19 -28.35
N ASN A 155 13.25 -26.19 -29.23
CA ASN A 155 14.51 -26.93 -29.03
C ASN A 155 15.36 -26.17 -27.99
N THR A 156 15.59 -26.77 -26.83
CA THR A 156 16.34 -26.14 -25.74
C THR A 156 17.83 -25.95 -25.99
N ALA A 157 18.36 -26.55 -27.05
CA ALA A 157 19.77 -26.38 -27.41
C ALA A 157 20.05 -25.05 -28.14
N ASP A 158 19.09 -24.56 -28.93
CA ASP A 158 19.30 -23.41 -29.84
C ASP A 158 18.12 -22.44 -29.92
N GLY A 159 17.01 -22.70 -29.21
CA GLY A 159 15.84 -21.84 -29.18
C GLY A 159 14.93 -21.90 -30.42
N THR A 160 15.22 -22.78 -31.38
CA THR A 160 14.43 -22.92 -32.61
C THR A 160 13.10 -23.64 -32.37
N ALA A 161 12.07 -23.31 -33.17
CA ALA A 161 10.79 -24.00 -33.12
C ALA A 161 10.92 -25.44 -33.67
N ASN A 162 10.34 -26.42 -32.97
CA ASN A 162 10.30 -27.82 -33.36
C ASN A 162 8.86 -28.36 -33.59
N THR A 163 7.84 -27.49 -33.43
CA THR A 163 6.43 -27.75 -33.82
C THR A 163 5.90 -26.61 -34.67
N THR A 164 4.70 -26.77 -35.23
CA THR A 164 3.93 -25.62 -35.75
C THR A 164 3.53 -24.69 -34.62
N VAL A 165 3.34 -23.39 -34.92
CA VAL A 165 2.77 -22.43 -33.97
C VAL A 165 1.26 -22.64 -33.91
N GLU A 166 0.82 -23.12 -32.76
CA GLU A 166 -0.63 -23.14 -32.46
C GLU A 166 -1.10 -21.76 -32.09
N LYS A 167 -2.22 -21.32 -32.66
CA LYS A 167 -2.77 -19.97 -32.47
C LYS A 167 -4.24 -20.02 -32.10
N PHE A 168 -4.63 -19.14 -31.20
CA PHE A 168 -6.00 -18.96 -30.80
C PHE A 168 -6.30 -17.46 -30.66
N THR A 169 -7.21 -16.94 -31.49
CA THR A 169 -7.58 -15.53 -31.48
C THR A 169 -8.72 -15.28 -30.49
N PHE A 170 -8.59 -14.22 -29.70
CA PHE A 170 -9.64 -13.73 -28.81
C PHE A 170 -9.62 -12.20 -28.77
N THR A 171 -10.73 -11.61 -28.35
CA THR A 171 -10.84 -10.15 -28.16
C THR A 171 -11.22 -9.89 -26.71
N THR A 172 -10.49 -9.02 -26.02
CA THR A 172 -10.86 -8.58 -24.66
C THR A 172 -12.23 -7.93 -24.66
N GLU A 173 -12.97 -8.01 -23.53
CA GLU A 173 -14.30 -7.39 -23.45
C GLU A 173 -14.18 -5.87 -23.70
N SER A 174 -15.11 -5.31 -24.48
CA SER A 174 -15.23 -3.86 -24.69
C SER A 174 -15.91 -3.21 -23.49
N LEU A 175 -15.59 -1.93 -23.22
CA LEU A 175 -16.36 -1.16 -22.25
C LEU A 175 -17.77 -0.88 -22.79
N LEU A 176 -18.74 -0.92 -21.89
CA LEU A 176 -20.13 -0.59 -22.19
C LEU A 176 -20.32 0.93 -22.22
N GLU A 177 -21.14 1.40 -23.14
CA GLU A 177 -21.65 2.76 -23.16
C GLU A 177 -22.86 2.85 -22.21
N LEU A 178 -22.63 3.23 -20.96
CA LEU A 178 -23.64 3.35 -19.92
C LEU A 178 -23.52 4.74 -19.28
N ASP A 179 -24.62 5.49 -19.21
CA ASP A 179 -24.71 6.77 -18.51
C ASP A 179 -25.39 6.56 -17.14
N PHE A 180 -24.71 6.97 -16.04
CA PHE A 180 -25.21 6.88 -14.67
C PHE A 180 -26.09 8.06 -14.27
N LYS A 181 -26.15 9.13 -15.07
CA LYS A 181 -26.93 10.35 -14.79
C LYS A 181 -26.73 10.85 -13.36
N LEU A 182 -25.46 11.04 -13.00
CA LEU A 182 -25.07 11.48 -11.65
C LEU A 182 -25.65 12.84 -11.32
N SER A 183 -26.16 12.99 -10.11
CA SER A 183 -26.50 14.28 -9.51
C SER A 183 -26.32 14.24 -7.99
N THR A 184 -26.24 15.40 -7.34
CA THR A 184 -26.20 15.50 -5.89
C THR A 184 -27.45 16.16 -5.35
N SER A 185 -27.87 15.79 -4.15
CA SER A 185 -28.93 16.45 -3.39
C SER A 185 -28.64 16.47 -1.89
N ASP A 186 -29.39 17.24 -1.14
CA ASP A 186 -29.32 17.34 0.31
C ASP A 186 -27.89 17.60 0.81
N LEU A 187 -27.13 18.43 0.06
CA LEU A 187 -25.77 18.80 0.42
C LEU A 187 -25.76 19.65 1.69
N SER A 188 -24.95 19.24 2.64
CA SER A 188 -24.61 19.97 3.85
C SER A 188 -23.08 20.08 3.99
N ALA A 189 -22.62 20.77 5.03
CA ALA A 189 -21.19 20.93 5.28
C ALA A 189 -20.44 19.58 5.45
N LYS A 190 -21.10 18.54 5.98
CA LYS A 190 -20.47 17.24 6.31
C LYS A 190 -21.10 16.03 5.62
N SER A 191 -22.16 16.23 4.84
CA SER A 191 -22.88 15.13 4.20
C SER A 191 -23.58 15.55 2.92
N GLY A 192 -24.03 14.59 2.15
CA GLY A 192 -24.84 14.79 0.95
C GLY A 192 -25.32 13.47 0.40
N ILE A 193 -26.07 13.52 -0.70
CA ILE A 193 -26.55 12.34 -1.39
C ILE A 193 -26.05 12.38 -2.84
N ILE A 194 -25.45 11.29 -3.29
CA ILE A 194 -25.25 11.02 -4.70
C ILE A 194 -26.49 10.28 -5.21
N ASN A 195 -27.15 10.85 -6.20
CA ASN A 195 -28.25 10.20 -6.92
C ASN A 195 -27.67 9.62 -8.22
N THR A 196 -28.00 8.38 -8.51
CA THR A 196 -27.68 7.71 -9.78
C THR A 196 -28.97 7.20 -10.43
N ASN A 197 -29.04 7.27 -11.75
CA ASN A 197 -30.14 6.73 -12.53
C ASN A 197 -29.57 6.17 -13.85
N PRO A 198 -28.95 4.96 -13.82
CA PRO A 198 -28.28 4.40 -14.99
C PRO A 198 -29.26 4.16 -16.14
N THR A 199 -28.78 4.34 -17.37
CA THR A 199 -29.55 4.10 -18.60
C THR A 199 -29.96 2.63 -18.77
N ASP A 200 -29.17 1.70 -18.20
CA ASP A 200 -29.56 0.30 -18.02
C ASP A 200 -29.78 0.00 -16.53
N ALA A 201 -31.02 -0.20 -16.13
CA ALA A 201 -31.40 -0.51 -14.76
C ALA A 201 -30.89 -1.90 -14.28
N ASN A 202 -30.42 -2.76 -15.18
CA ASN A 202 -29.86 -4.06 -14.82
C ASN A 202 -28.35 -4.04 -14.63
N ALA A 203 -27.66 -3.00 -15.08
CA ALA A 203 -26.23 -2.86 -14.88
C ALA A 203 -25.88 -2.80 -13.40
N THR A 204 -24.82 -3.47 -13.03
CA THR A 204 -24.20 -3.36 -11.70
C THR A 204 -23.07 -2.34 -11.75
N TYR A 205 -22.98 -1.50 -10.74
CA TYR A 205 -22.00 -0.41 -10.72
C TYR A 205 -21.55 -0.07 -9.29
N TYR A 206 -20.43 0.62 -9.20
CA TYR A 206 -19.89 1.20 -7.99
C TYR A 206 -20.19 2.69 -7.93
N ILE A 207 -20.39 3.21 -6.72
CA ILE A 207 -20.48 4.65 -6.41
C ILE A 207 -19.47 4.96 -5.32
N GLY A 208 -18.75 6.07 -5.50
CA GLY A 208 -17.85 6.62 -4.49
C GLY A 208 -17.73 8.13 -4.62
N TYR A 209 -16.84 8.70 -3.85
CA TYR A 209 -16.47 10.10 -3.95
C TYR A 209 -15.02 10.30 -3.52
N VAL A 210 -14.41 11.36 -4.03
CA VAL A 210 -13.01 11.72 -3.75
C VAL A 210 -12.91 13.25 -3.73
N THR A 211 -12.00 13.82 -2.92
CA THR A 211 -11.76 15.27 -2.98
C THR A 211 -11.07 15.63 -4.31
N ALA A 212 -11.33 16.83 -4.83
CA ALA A 212 -10.67 17.32 -6.03
C ALA A 212 -9.14 17.45 -5.83
N ASP A 213 -8.71 17.71 -4.59
CA ASP A 213 -7.30 17.77 -4.22
C ASP A 213 -6.63 16.40 -4.31
N ALA A 214 -7.22 15.36 -3.70
CA ALA A 214 -6.71 13.98 -3.81
C ALA A 214 -6.73 13.49 -5.27
N TYR A 215 -7.80 13.80 -6.04
CA TYR A 215 -7.85 13.48 -7.46
C TYR A 215 -6.64 14.03 -8.22
N THR A 216 -6.24 15.26 -7.90
CA THR A 216 -5.10 15.92 -8.56
C THR A 216 -3.76 15.42 -8.03
N LYS A 217 -3.59 15.30 -6.70
CA LYS A 217 -2.29 14.99 -6.07
C LYS A 217 -1.96 13.50 -6.10
N ASP A 218 -2.95 12.66 -5.77
CA ASP A 218 -2.72 11.22 -5.58
C ASP A 218 -2.93 10.44 -6.88
N PHE A 219 -3.80 10.94 -7.76
CA PHE A 219 -4.15 10.29 -9.03
C PHE A 219 -3.70 11.06 -10.27
N GLY A 220 -2.93 12.16 -10.10
CA GLY A 220 -2.39 12.96 -11.21
C GLY A 220 -3.47 13.65 -12.08
N GLY A 221 -4.72 13.73 -11.61
CA GLY A 221 -5.84 14.22 -12.39
C GLY A 221 -6.28 13.25 -13.51
N ASP A 222 -5.89 11.97 -13.42
CA ASP A 222 -6.17 10.96 -14.44
C ASP A 222 -7.30 10.00 -14.01
N ASP A 223 -8.31 9.90 -14.85
CA ASP A 223 -9.50 9.08 -14.60
C ASP A 223 -9.18 7.59 -14.57
N GLN A 224 -8.24 7.13 -15.40
CA GLN A 224 -7.88 5.72 -15.44
C GLN A 224 -7.10 5.30 -14.19
N THR A 225 -6.23 6.17 -13.69
CA THR A 225 -5.50 5.96 -12.44
C THR A 225 -6.45 5.89 -11.24
N LEU A 226 -7.41 6.82 -11.16
CA LEU A 226 -8.45 6.78 -10.12
C LEU A 226 -9.31 5.52 -10.22
N LEU A 227 -9.74 5.14 -11.42
CA LEU A 227 -10.53 3.93 -11.66
C LEU A 227 -9.78 2.67 -11.23
N ASN A 228 -8.51 2.52 -11.63
CA ASN A 228 -7.68 1.37 -11.27
C ASN A 228 -7.50 1.29 -9.74
N ASN A 229 -7.27 2.41 -9.08
CA ASN A 229 -7.18 2.48 -7.62
C ASN A 229 -8.50 2.06 -6.94
N ALA A 230 -9.63 2.57 -7.42
CA ALA A 230 -10.95 2.23 -6.88
C ALA A 230 -11.25 0.72 -7.04
N VAL A 231 -10.98 0.14 -8.21
CA VAL A 231 -11.13 -1.30 -8.45
C VAL A 231 -10.20 -2.11 -7.54
N GLY A 232 -8.94 -1.69 -7.39
CA GLY A 232 -7.97 -2.31 -6.48
C GLY A 232 -8.44 -2.29 -5.03
N THR A 233 -8.97 -1.16 -4.54
CA THR A 233 -9.53 -1.01 -3.19
C THR A 233 -10.74 -1.93 -2.98
N ILE A 234 -11.64 -2.02 -3.96
CA ILE A 234 -12.78 -2.95 -3.91
C ILE A 234 -12.25 -4.39 -3.79
N ASN A 235 -11.30 -4.80 -4.62
CA ASN A 235 -10.75 -6.15 -4.62
C ASN A 235 -10.03 -6.49 -3.31
N THR A 236 -9.30 -5.54 -2.73
CA THR A 236 -8.70 -5.70 -1.39
C THR A 236 -9.77 -5.92 -0.32
N ASN A 237 -10.85 -5.12 -0.32
CA ASN A 237 -11.97 -5.29 0.61
C ASN A 237 -12.64 -6.67 0.45
N LEU A 238 -12.86 -7.11 -0.79
CA LEU A 238 -13.42 -8.43 -1.08
C LEU A 238 -12.51 -9.58 -0.61
N ALA A 239 -11.20 -9.44 -0.74
CA ALA A 239 -10.21 -10.40 -0.24
C ALA A 239 -10.19 -10.49 1.29
N MET A 240 -10.49 -9.37 1.99
CA MET A 240 -10.62 -9.31 3.45
C MET A 240 -11.98 -9.80 3.98
N GLY A 241 -12.80 -10.41 3.15
CA GLY A 241 -14.10 -10.99 3.54
C GLY A 241 -15.31 -10.11 3.23
N GLY A 242 -15.12 -8.99 2.54
CA GLY A 242 -16.22 -8.19 1.99
C GLY A 242 -17.04 -8.98 0.96
N THR A 243 -18.25 -8.53 0.67
CA THR A 243 -19.13 -9.17 -0.31
C THR A 243 -19.37 -8.27 -1.52
N PHE A 244 -19.55 -8.87 -2.69
CA PHE A 244 -19.88 -8.14 -3.92
C PHE A 244 -21.15 -7.30 -3.75
N ASP A 245 -22.20 -7.84 -3.12
CA ASP A 245 -23.48 -7.15 -2.94
C ASP A 245 -23.38 -5.92 -2.02
N ALA A 246 -22.38 -5.86 -1.14
CA ALA A 246 -22.15 -4.69 -0.30
C ALA A 246 -21.63 -3.49 -1.11
N VAL A 247 -20.80 -3.74 -2.12
CA VAL A 247 -20.17 -2.70 -2.95
C VAL A 247 -20.94 -2.41 -4.24
N ALA A 248 -21.57 -3.41 -4.85
CA ALA A 248 -22.32 -3.28 -6.09
C ALA A 248 -23.69 -2.62 -5.86
N LYS A 249 -24.02 -1.65 -6.72
CA LYS A 249 -25.33 -1.01 -6.78
C LYS A 249 -26.04 -1.44 -8.07
N LYS A 250 -27.37 -1.35 -8.08
CA LYS A 250 -28.19 -1.71 -9.24
C LYS A 250 -29.42 -0.79 -9.35
N GLY A 251 -29.78 -0.36 -10.55
CA GLY A 251 -30.91 0.53 -10.78
C GLY A 251 -30.69 1.94 -10.23
N ALA A 252 -31.75 2.72 -10.09
CA ALA A 252 -31.66 4.06 -9.52
C ALA A 252 -31.39 4.00 -8.00
N MET A 253 -30.39 4.74 -7.52
CA MET A 253 -29.95 4.73 -6.12
C MET A 253 -29.78 6.14 -5.57
N ARG A 254 -29.98 6.26 -4.26
CA ARG A 254 -29.59 7.41 -3.44
C ARG A 254 -28.53 6.94 -2.44
N SER A 255 -27.30 7.39 -2.61
CA SER A 255 -26.17 6.97 -1.78
C SER A 255 -25.74 8.09 -0.88
N LEU A 256 -25.77 7.88 0.43
CA LEU A 256 -25.34 8.84 1.43
C LEU A 256 -23.82 9.01 1.37
N MET A 257 -23.37 10.26 1.28
CA MET A 257 -22.00 10.67 1.59
C MET A 257 -21.94 11.18 3.03
N SER A 258 -20.96 10.75 3.79
CA SER A 258 -20.72 11.19 5.16
C SER A 258 -19.24 11.51 5.37
N GLY A 259 -18.93 12.30 6.40
CA GLY A 259 -17.54 12.70 6.67
C GLY A 259 -16.97 13.63 5.62
N LEU A 260 -17.81 14.39 4.91
CA LEU A 260 -17.36 15.43 3.99
C LEU A 260 -16.75 16.59 4.77
N THR A 261 -15.78 17.25 4.16
CA THR A 261 -15.19 18.49 4.69
C THR A 261 -15.95 19.69 4.15
N PRO A 262 -16.27 20.68 4.98
CA PRO A 262 -16.94 21.93 4.55
C PRO A 262 -16.11 22.70 3.50
N ASN A 263 -16.78 23.49 2.66
CA ASN A 263 -16.17 24.32 1.62
C ASN A 263 -15.18 23.59 0.72
N THR A 264 -15.37 22.30 0.52
CA THR A 264 -14.40 21.43 -0.18
C THR A 264 -15.00 20.92 -1.48
N ALA A 265 -14.21 21.02 -2.56
CA ALA A 265 -14.56 20.48 -3.85
C ALA A 265 -14.33 18.96 -3.89
N TYR A 266 -15.31 18.24 -4.45
CA TYR A 266 -15.32 16.79 -4.60
C TYR A 266 -15.72 16.37 -6.02
N TYR A 267 -15.37 15.15 -6.36
CA TYR A 267 -15.96 14.40 -7.46
C TYR A 267 -16.77 13.23 -6.89
N ALA A 268 -18.07 13.18 -7.18
CA ALA A 268 -18.82 11.94 -7.13
C ALA A 268 -18.44 11.10 -8.34
N ILE A 269 -18.18 9.80 -8.13
CA ILE A 269 -17.70 8.89 -9.16
C ILE A 269 -18.64 7.69 -9.28
N ALA A 270 -18.82 7.20 -10.51
CA ALA A 270 -19.50 5.93 -10.76
C ALA A 270 -18.87 5.22 -11.95
N PHE A 271 -18.86 3.90 -11.91
CA PHE A 271 -18.45 3.04 -13.02
C PHE A 271 -19.09 1.66 -12.89
N GLY A 272 -19.37 1.03 -14.03
CA GLY A 272 -19.89 -0.33 -14.08
C GLY A 272 -18.87 -1.33 -13.55
N ILE A 273 -19.33 -2.32 -12.80
CA ILE A 273 -18.51 -3.42 -12.28
C ILE A 273 -19.18 -4.76 -12.58
N LYS A 274 -18.35 -5.78 -12.76
CA LYS A 274 -18.79 -7.18 -12.92
C LYS A 274 -18.00 -8.06 -11.99
N LYS A 275 -18.69 -9.02 -11.35
CA LYS A 275 -18.06 -10.01 -10.49
C LYS A 275 -17.18 -10.93 -11.33
N HIS A 276 -15.99 -11.20 -10.83
CA HIS A 276 -14.99 -12.07 -11.42
C HIS A 276 -14.67 -13.25 -10.47
N LYS A 277 -13.81 -14.17 -10.92
CA LYS A 277 -13.31 -15.28 -10.12
C LYS A 277 -12.63 -14.81 -8.83
N ALA A 278 -12.44 -15.73 -7.90
CA ALA A 278 -11.76 -15.47 -6.61
C ALA A 278 -12.33 -14.26 -5.85
N ASN A 279 -13.65 -14.01 -5.99
CA ASN A 279 -14.33 -12.90 -5.32
C ASN A 279 -13.72 -11.52 -5.65
N THR A 280 -13.29 -11.30 -6.88
CA THR A 280 -12.80 -10.01 -7.38
C THR A 280 -13.81 -9.35 -8.31
N VAL A 281 -13.54 -8.11 -8.71
CA VAL A 281 -14.30 -7.36 -9.72
C VAL A 281 -13.38 -6.72 -10.74
N TYR A 282 -13.95 -6.41 -11.91
CA TYR A 282 -13.33 -5.53 -12.91
C TYR A 282 -14.36 -4.51 -13.41
N ASN A 283 -13.87 -3.41 -13.97
CA ASN A 283 -14.75 -2.38 -14.52
C ASN A 283 -15.30 -2.76 -15.90
N THR A 284 -16.57 -2.43 -16.12
CA THR A 284 -17.27 -2.66 -17.41
C THR A 284 -17.58 -1.37 -18.16
N THR A 285 -17.35 -0.21 -17.56
CA THR A 285 -17.49 1.11 -18.18
C THR A 285 -16.29 1.99 -17.88
N PRO A 286 -16.07 3.09 -18.62
CA PRO A 286 -15.21 4.17 -18.14
C PRO A 286 -15.71 4.75 -16.81
N LEU A 287 -14.83 5.50 -16.12
CA LEU A 287 -15.21 6.31 -14.97
C LEU A 287 -16.08 7.50 -15.41
N GLN A 288 -17.19 7.73 -14.71
CA GLN A 288 -17.96 8.96 -14.82
C GLN A 288 -17.83 9.78 -13.54
N LYS A 289 -17.70 11.09 -13.69
CA LYS A 289 -17.50 12.04 -12.59
C LYS A 289 -18.53 13.15 -12.60
N LEU A 290 -18.95 13.57 -11.42
CA LEU A 290 -19.72 14.78 -11.20
C LEU A 290 -19.00 15.65 -10.17
N ALA A 291 -18.60 16.85 -10.54
CA ALA A 291 -18.04 17.81 -9.61
C ALA A 291 -19.16 18.42 -8.73
N PHE A 292 -18.86 18.56 -7.44
CA PHE A 292 -19.70 19.29 -6.50
C PHE A 292 -18.84 19.91 -5.40
N THR A 293 -19.39 20.89 -4.69
CA THR A 293 -18.70 21.53 -3.55
C THR A 293 -19.65 21.49 -2.35
N THR A 294 -19.14 21.07 -1.21
CA THR A 294 -19.90 21.15 0.05
C THR A 294 -20.06 22.60 0.48
N PRO A 295 -21.23 23.00 1.01
CA PRO A 295 -21.36 24.31 1.64
C PRO A 295 -20.48 24.41 2.89
N GLY A 296 -20.14 25.63 3.29
CA GLY A 296 -19.53 25.90 4.60
C GLY A 296 -20.52 25.72 5.74
N PHE A 297 -19.99 25.79 6.97
CA PHE A 297 -20.86 25.92 8.13
C PHE A 297 -21.53 27.30 8.12
N GLU A 298 -22.81 27.32 8.54
CA GLU A 298 -23.56 28.54 8.67
C GLU A 298 -23.30 29.17 10.05
N VAL A 299 -22.91 30.46 10.06
CA VAL A 299 -22.75 31.20 11.30
C VAL A 299 -24.13 31.58 11.82
N THR A 300 -24.57 30.91 12.88
CA THR A 300 -25.89 31.08 13.50
C THR A 300 -25.84 31.81 14.87
N ASP A 301 -24.63 32.00 15.42
CA ASP A 301 -24.36 32.67 16.69
C ASP A 301 -23.26 33.73 16.50
N ASN A 302 -23.48 34.92 16.93
CA ASN A 302 -22.55 36.05 16.84
C ASN A 302 -21.57 36.12 18.04
N CYS A 303 -21.47 35.06 18.85
CA CYS A 303 -20.53 35.03 19.96
C CYS A 303 -19.09 35.17 19.48
N THR A 304 -18.32 36.00 20.17
CA THR A 304 -16.86 36.16 20.00
C THR A 304 -16.15 35.67 21.25
N PHE A 305 -14.88 35.28 21.13
CA PHE A 305 -14.12 34.75 22.24
C PHE A 305 -12.87 35.59 22.50
N GLY A 306 -12.76 36.15 23.71
CA GLY A 306 -11.51 36.68 24.23
C GLY A 306 -10.60 35.52 24.59
N ILE A 307 -9.36 35.51 24.08
CA ILE A 307 -8.37 34.45 24.30
C ILE A 307 -7.13 35.07 24.93
N ALA A 308 -6.72 34.57 26.09
CA ALA A 308 -5.45 34.91 26.73
C ALA A 308 -4.69 33.65 27.08
N THR A 309 -3.34 33.73 27.09
CA THR A 309 -2.46 32.62 27.47
C THR A 309 -1.73 32.93 28.75
N GLU A 310 -1.66 31.96 29.66
CA GLU A 310 -1.02 32.08 30.97
C GLU A 310 -0.10 30.85 31.17
N ASN A 311 0.82 30.91 32.12
CA ASN A 311 1.70 29.80 32.54
C ASN A 311 2.44 29.13 31.36
N ILE A 312 2.97 29.93 30.44
CA ILE A 312 3.63 29.43 29.24
C ILE A 312 4.94 28.70 29.59
N GLN A 313 4.98 27.43 29.29
CA GLN A 313 6.15 26.53 29.44
C GLN A 313 6.60 25.99 28.06
N ALA A 314 7.64 25.14 28.07
CA ALA A 314 8.20 24.59 26.86
C ALA A 314 7.25 23.64 26.10
N MET A 315 6.35 22.94 26.79
CA MET A 315 5.47 21.92 26.20
C MET A 315 4.01 22.02 26.65
N LEU A 316 3.64 23.07 27.37
CA LEU A 316 2.27 23.32 27.80
C LEU A 316 2.08 24.79 28.15
N PHE A 317 0.84 25.25 28.14
CA PHE A 317 0.41 26.53 28.61
C PHE A 317 -1.11 26.48 28.96
N ASP A 318 -1.57 27.44 29.69
CA ASP A 318 -2.99 27.57 29.97
C ASP A 318 -3.65 28.59 29.02
N VAL A 319 -4.84 28.26 28.56
CA VAL A 319 -5.67 29.07 27.67
C VAL A 319 -6.90 29.55 28.43
N LYS A 320 -6.98 30.85 28.67
CA LYS A 320 -8.20 31.48 29.24
C LYS A 320 -9.09 31.94 28.11
N VAL A 321 -10.28 31.36 28.02
CA VAL A 321 -11.31 31.71 27.05
C VAL A 321 -12.45 32.47 27.75
N THR A 322 -12.83 33.61 27.19
CA THR A 322 -13.93 34.43 27.70
C THR A 322 -14.91 34.69 26.56
N PRO A 323 -16.03 33.93 26.47
CA PRO A 323 -17.05 34.15 25.46
C PRO A 323 -17.86 35.42 25.74
N SER A 324 -18.26 36.14 24.68
CA SER A 324 -19.16 37.31 24.79
C SER A 324 -20.59 36.92 25.18
N ASN A 325 -20.98 35.65 24.93
CA ASN A 325 -22.21 35.02 25.41
C ASN A 325 -21.83 33.74 26.19
N ALA A 326 -22.11 33.73 27.49
CA ALA A 326 -21.73 32.65 28.40
C ALA A 326 -22.42 31.30 28.10
N ASP A 327 -23.57 31.34 27.42
CA ASP A 327 -24.34 30.13 27.07
C ASP A 327 -23.85 29.46 25.78
N THR A 328 -23.02 30.16 24.98
CA THR A 328 -22.45 29.59 23.77
C THR A 328 -21.53 28.44 24.11
N ARG A 329 -21.82 27.28 23.53
CA ARG A 329 -20.94 26.10 23.58
C ARG A 329 -19.78 26.31 22.62
N TYR A 330 -18.56 25.99 23.03
CA TYR A 330 -17.39 26.21 22.19
C TYR A 330 -16.34 25.08 22.31
N TYR A 331 -15.56 24.96 21.28
CA TYR A 331 -14.42 24.07 21.16
C TYR A 331 -13.12 24.88 21.06
N VAL A 332 -12.02 24.31 21.56
CA VAL A 332 -10.69 24.91 21.49
C VAL A 332 -9.74 23.95 20.78
N ALA A 333 -9.06 24.44 19.76
CA ALA A 333 -7.98 23.72 19.09
C ALA A 333 -6.67 24.49 19.16
N ILE A 334 -5.55 23.79 19.17
CA ILE A 334 -4.20 24.37 19.12
C ILE A 334 -3.45 23.69 17.97
N LYS A 335 -2.89 24.49 17.05
CA LYS A 335 -2.11 23.98 15.91
C LYS A 335 -0.80 24.74 15.77
N ALA A 336 0.25 24.05 15.36
CA ALA A 336 1.51 24.70 15.00
C ALA A 336 1.31 25.56 13.74
N ASP A 337 1.91 26.74 13.70
CA ASP A 337 1.79 27.64 12.56
C ASP A 337 2.35 27.03 11.27
N SER A 338 3.36 26.16 11.40
CA SER A 338 3.94 25.41 10.27
C SER A 338 2.96 24.43 9.63
N GLU A 339 1.98 23.90 10.39
CA GLU A 339 1.00 22.92 9.90
C GLU A 339 -0.21 23.58 9.23
N THR A 340 -0.38 24.88 9.46
CA THR A 340 -1.57 25.64 9.04
C THR A 340 -1.29 26.67 7.96
N ALA A 341 -0.06 26.69 7.44
CA ALA A 341 0.36 27.65 6.42
C ALA A 341 -0.56 27.61 5.18
N GLY A 342 -1.03 28.79 4.75
CA GLY A 342 -1.88 28.95 3.57
C GLY A 342 -3.36 28.63 3.78
N LYS A 343 -3.80 28.27 5.00
CA LYS A 343 -5.19 28.00 5.33
C LYS A 343 -5.81 29.15 6.13
N THR A 344 -7.12 29.36 5.95
CA THR A 344 -7.87 30.30 6.80
C THR A 344 -8.20 29.67 8.16
N ALA A 345 -8.54 30.49 9.15
CA ALA A 345 -8.94 30.00 10.47
C ALA A 345 -10.17 29.08 10.40
N GLU A 346 -11.12 29.41 9.54
CA GLU A 346 -12.32 28.61 9.29
C GLU A 346 -11.98 27.25 8.70
N GLN A 347 -11.08 27.19 7.72
CA GLN A 347 -10.63 25.91 7.13
C GLN A 347 -9.98 25.01 8.19
N ILE A 348 -9.15 25.58 9.05
CA ILE A 348 -8.49 24.83 10.13
C ILE A 348 -9.50 24.31 11.15
N ALA A 349 -10.47 25.14 11.55
CA ALA A 349 -11.53 24.75 12.47
C ALA A 349 -12.42 23.65 11.86
N ASP A 350 -12.77 23.78 10.58
CA ASP A 350 -13.62 22.85 9.86
C ASP A 350 -12.91 21.48 9.65
N GLU A 351 -11.61 21.49 9.33
CA GLU A 351 -10.78 20.27 9.28
C GLU A 351 -10.66 19.59 10.65
N GLN A 352 -10.51 20.38 11.74
CA GLN A 352 -10.47 19.81 13.09
C GLN A 352 -11.78 19.12 13.46
N ILE A 353 -12.93 19.70 13.11
CA ILE A 353 -14.24 19.08 13.34
C ILE A 353 -14.34 17.74 12.60
N VAL A 354 -13.92 17.68 11.34
CA VAL A 354 -13.93 16.44 10.54
C VAL A 354 -12.99 15.39 11.12
N PHE A 355 -11.82 15.80 11.60
CA PHE A 355 -10.88 14.91 12.27
C PHE A 355 -11.49 14.27 13.52
N GLU A 356 -12.12 15.07 14.38
CA GLU A 356 -12.79 14.58 15.61
C GLU A 356 -13.98 13.67 15.29
N ASP A 357 -14.77 13.99 14.26
CA ASP A 357 -15.87 13.14 13.78
C ASP A 357 -15.37 11.73 13.39
N GLY A 358 -14.15 11.61 12.86
CA GLY A 358 -13.51 10.34 12.53
C GLY A 358 -13.34 9.40 13.73
N PHE A 359 -13.24 9.95 14.95
CA PHE A 359 -13.22 9.20 16.22
C PHE A 359 -14.59 8.97 16.82
N SER A 360 -15.67 9.24 16.09
CA SER A 360 -17.06 9.04 16.52
C SER A 360 -17.42 9.83 17.80
N ILE A 361 -16.89 11.04 17.94
CA ILE A 361 -17.15 11.90 19.09
C ILE A 361 -18.64 12.20 19.25
N ASN A 362 -19.14 12.14 20.48
CA ASN A 362 -20.48 12.63 20.80
C ASN A 362 -20.43 14.11 21.19
N TRP A 363 -20.66 14.99 20.24
CA TRP A 363 -20.59 16.44 20.45
C TRP A 363 -21.56 16.97 21.52
N ALA A 364 -22.68 16.28 21.76
CA ALA A 364 -23.64 16.71 22.79
C ALA A 364 -23.08 16.56 24.23
N THR A 365 -22.22 15.58 24.46
CA THR A 365 -21.71 15.19 25.78
C THR A 365 -20.18 15.21 25.90
N SER A 366 -19.47 15.61 24.84
CA SER A 366 -18.01 15.66 24.85
C SER A 366 -17.48 16.60 25.91
N LYS A 367 -16.45 16.16 26.63
CA LYS A 367 -15.69 16.97 27.60
C LYS A 367 -14.84 18.06 26.95
N GLN A 368 -14.61 17.99 25.65
CA GLN A 368 -13.88 19.00 24.87
C GLN A 368 -14.76 20.21 24.53
N ILE A 369 -16.06 20.16 24.83
CA ILE A 369 -16.98 21.27 24.66
C ILE A 369 -17.17 22.01 25.97
N HIS A 370 -16.93 23.31 25.93
CA HIS A 370 -16.94 24.19 27.07
C HIS A 370 -18.05 25.23 26.96
N THR A 371 -18.41 25.86 28.08
CA THR A 371 -19.33 27.00 28.18
C THR A 371 -18.81 27.99 29.23
N GLY A 372 -19.20 29.23 29.12
CA GLY A 372 -18.77 30.29 30.04
C GLY A 372 -17.25 30.54 29.99
N THR A 373 -16.75 31.33 30.93
CA THR A 373 -15.32 31.62 31.04
C THR A 373 -14.60 30.42 31.64
N GLN A 374 -13.55 29.91 30.92
CA GLN A 374 -12.72 28.77 31.35
C GLN A 374 -11.24 29.13 31.27
N THR A 375 -10.44 28.53 32.16
CA THR A 375 -8.99 28.45 32.00
C THR A 375 -8.65 26.97 31.78
N LEU A 376 -8.15 26.65 30.60
CA LEU A 376 -7.97 25.30 30.11
C LEU A 376 -6.48 25.03 29.96
N ASN A 377 -6.00 23.94 30.55
CA ASN A 377 -4.63 23.48 30.30
C ASN A 377 -4.53 22.85 28.90
N SER A 378 -3.54 23.28 28.13
CA SER A 378 -3.36 22.86 26.73
C SER A 378 -3.27 21.33 26.58
N ARG A 379 -2.67 20.63 27.55
CA ARG A 379 -2.45 19.19 27.51
C ARG A 379 -3.67 18.40 28.02
N THR A 380 -4.14 18.69 29.23
CA THR A 380 -5.14 17.86 29.92
C THR A 380 -6.58 18.16 29.49
N ASP A 381 -6.88 19.42 29.16
CA ASP A 381 -8.24 19.87 28.87
C ASP A 381 -8.49 20.06 27.38
N ILE A 382 -7.44 20.44 26.61
CA ILE A 382 -7.54 20.65 25.16
C ILE A 382 -6.99 19.44 24.37
N GLY A 383 -6.10 18.64 24.97
CA GLY A 383 -5.54 17.46 24.33
C GLY A 383 -4.33 17.74 23.41
N ALA A 384 -3.72 18.93 23.50
CA ALA A 384 -2.51 19.26 22.75
C ALA A 384 -1.25 18.63 23.43
N THR A 385 -1.06 17.33 23.24
CA THR A 385 -0.03 16.54 23.93
C THR A 385 1.37 16.67 23.34
N ASN A 386 1.51 17.13 22.09
CA ASN A 386 2.75 17.14 21.31
C ASN A 386 3.32 18.55 21.08
N LEU A 387 3.07 19.49 22.01
CA LEU A 387 3.67 20.82 21.92
C LEU A 387 5.19 20.73 22.01
N LYS A 388 5.89 21.50 21.17
CA LYS A 388 7.36 21.57 21.10
C LYS A 388 7.86 22.88 21.70
N PRO A 389 9.06 22.90 22.29
CA PRO A 389 9.68 24.13 22.76
C PRO A 389 9.89 25.16 21.64
N GLU A 390 9.94 26.44 22.00
CA GLU A 390 10.29 27.56 21.10
C GLU A 390 9.52 27.56 19.77
N THR A 391 8.27 27.07 19.79
CA THR A 391 7.45 26.87 18.61
C THR A 391 6.22 27.79 18.66
N ASP A 392 5.90 28.38 17.51
CA ASP A 392 4.74 29.25 17.34
C ASP A 392 3.49 28.41 17.07
N TYR A 393 2.44 28.68 17.86
CA TYR A 393 1.14 28.04 17.76
C TYR A 393 0.03 29.08 17.62
N THR A 394 -1.03 28.65 16.96
CA THR A 394 -2.29 29.39 16.95
C THR A 394 -3.36 28.61 17.71
N ILE A 395 -4.05 29.32 18.59
CA ILE A 395 -5.23 28.84 19.30
C ILE A 395 -6.45 29.25 18.49
N TYR A 396 -7.35 28.30 18.22
CA TYR A 396 -8.62 28.50 17.51
C TYR A 396 -9.76 28.21 18.46
N VAL A 397 -10.68 29.15 18.61
CA VAL A 397 -11.88 29.00 19.45
C VAL A 397 -13.11 29.31 18.61
N PHE A 398 -14.06 28.40 18.61
CA PHE A 398 -15.27 28.51 17.81
C PHE A 398 -16.46 27.83 18.47
N GLY A 399 -17.65 28.40 18.23
CA GLY A 399 -18.91 27.88 18.75
C GLY A 399 -19.28 26.55 18.07
N MET A 400 -19.87 25.63 18.84
CA MET A 400 -20.28 24.30 18.39
C MET A 400 -21.68 23.95 18.85
N ASP A 401 -22.50 23.38 17.97
CA ASP A 401 -23.79 22.80 18.35
C ASP A 401 -23.65 21.35 18.84
N THR A 402 -24.76 20.75 19.22
CA THR A 402 -24.81 19.35 19.71
C THR A 402 -24.63 18.29 18.61
N LYS A 403 -24.64 18.70 17.34
CA LYS A 403 -24.48 17.84 16.18
C LYS A 403 -23.05 17.93 15.56
N GLY A 404 -22.19 18.78 16.14
CA GLY A 404 -20.84 19.01 15.63
C GLY A 404 -20.79 19.96 14.44
N TYR A 405 -21.69 20.93 14.38
CA TYR A 405 -21.63 22.02 13.41
C TYR A 405 -21.06 23.27 14.08
N ARG A 406 -20.12 23.91 13.41
CA ARG A 406 -19.60 25.21 13.86
C ARG A 406 -20.68 26.26 13.71
N THR A 407 -20.92 27.04 14.79
CA THR A 407 -22.01 28.00 14.87
C THR A 407 -21.55 29.46 14.86
N THR A 408 -20.24 29.72 15.09
CA THR A 408 -19.69 31.09 15.13
C THR A 408 -18.58 31.27 14.09
N ALA A 409 -18.18 32.51 13.86
CA ALA A 409 -16.85 32.80 13.31
C ALA A 409 -15.76 32.26 14.24
N VAL A 410 -14.55 32.06 13.72
CA VAL A 410 -13.40 31.55 14.48
C VAL A 410 -12.64 32.73 15.11
N SER A 411 -12.45 32.68 16.41
CA SER A 411 -11.54 33.60 17.11
C SER A 411 -10.17 32.96 17.26
N THR A 412 -9.09 33.71 17.07
CA THR A 412 -7.72 33.20 17.15
C THR A 412 -6.82 34.01 18.05
N ALA A 413 -5.84 33.37 18.66
CA ALA A 413 -4.72 34.01 19.33
C ALA A 413 -3.42 33.27 19.07
N LYS A 414 -2.31 33.98 19.01
CA LYS A 414 -0.97 33.44 18.86
C LYS A 414 -0.30 33.20 20.21
N VAL A 415 0.48 32.13 20.30
CA VAL A 415 1.30 31.86 21.47
C VAL A 415 2.61 31.18 20.98
N ARG A 416 3.71 31.52 21.65
CA ARG A 416 4.98 30.84 21.46
C ARG A 416 5.35 30.13 22.76
N THR A 417 5.64 28.83 22.69
CA THR A 417 6.12 28.06 23.82
C THR A 417 7.52 28.54 24.26
N SER A 418 7.82 28.41 25.55
CA SER A 418 9.10 28.88 26.07
C SER A 418 10.27 27.97 25.67
N GLU A 419 11.49 28.46 25.87
CA GLU A 419 12.69 27.63 25.83
C GLU A 419 12.68 26.55 26.93
N VAL A 420 13.44 25.48 26.73
CA VAL A 420 13.65 24.42 27.73
C VAL A 420 14.59 24.93 28.81
N LYS A 421 14.17 24.86 30.06
CA LYS A 421 15.02 25.19 31.21
C LYS A 421 15.64 23.92 31.80
N LYS A 422 16.91 23.98 32.14
CA LYS A 422 17.55 22.91 32.92
C LYS A 422 16.87 22.78 34.27
N SER A 423 16.70 21.55 34.74
CA SER A 423 16.11 21.22 36.04
C SER A 423 17.18 20.63 36.98
N ASP A 424 17.01 20.86 38.26
CA ASP A 424 17.78 20.23 39.35
C ASP A 424 17.08 18.95 39.87
N MET A 425 16.03 18.47 39.21
CA MET A 425 15.38 17.19 39.51
C MET A 425 16.41 16.07 39.42
N THR A 426 16.40 15.19 40.42
CA THR A 426 17.15 13.92 40.42
C THR A 426 16.17 12.75 40.41
N ILE A 427 16.57 11.62 39.82
CA ILE A 427 15.71 10.43 39.69
C ILE A 427 16.50 9.24 40.20
N SER A 428 15.96 8.50 41.15
CA SER A 428 16.48 7.21 41.63
C SER A 428 15.49 6.10 41.30
N PHE A 429 15.90 4.85 41.46
CA PHE A 429 15.07 3.68 41.17
C PHE A 429 14.96 2.79 42.40
N GLU A 430 13.75 2.40 42.77
CA GLU A 430 13.43 1.50 43.86
C GLU A 430 12.85 0.18 43.36
N GLY A 431 13.01 -0.90 44.14
CA GLY A 431 12.39 -2.19 43.87
C GLY A 431 12.83 -2.84 42.56
N VAL A 432 14.08 -2.61 42.14
CA VAL A 432 14.60 -3.15 40.89
C VAL A 432 14.77 -4.67 41.00
N THR A 433 14.00 -5.40 40.16
CA THR A 433 14.06 -6.87 40.07
C THR A 433 13.93 -7.30 38.62
N ALA A 434 14.60 -8.36 38.23
CA ALA A 434 14.44 -8.99 36.96
C ALA A 434 13.60 -10.28 37.10
N GLY A 435 12.85 -10.61 36.05
CA GLY A 435 12.04 -11.82 35.97
C GLY A 435 11.74 -12.22 34.54
N ASP A 436 11.05 -13.32 34.40
CA ASP A 436 10.58 -13.83 33.12
C ASP A 436 9.22 -14.50 33.25
N GLU A 437 8.47 -14.57 32.15
CA GLU A 437 7.16 -15.22 32.08
C GLU A 437 7.00 -15.97 30.76
N ALA A 438 6.13 -16.97 30.71
CA ALA A 438 5.81 -17.67 29.47
C ALA A 438 5.10 -16.72 28.49
N ASP A 439 5.44 -16.80 27.20
CA ASP A 439 4.73 -16.07 26.16
C ASP A 439 3.30 -16.62 26.06
N SER A 440 2.32 -15.75 25.85
CA SER A 440 0.90 -16.12 25.78
C SER A 440 0.51 -16.86 24.50
N GLN A 441 1.33 -16.74 23.44
CA GLN A 441 1.08 -17.34 22.13
C GLN A 441 2.04 -18.50 21.81
N ASP A 442 3.22 -18.51 22.45
CA ASP A 442 4.23 -19.56 22.28
C ASP A 442 4.75 -20.04 23.65
N PHE A 443 4.25 -21.17 24.09
CA PHE A 443 4.59 -21.75 25.40
C PHE A 443 6.09 -22.06 25.59
N PHE A 444 6.84 -22.21 24.52
CA PHE A 444 8.29 -22.47 24.58
C PHE A 444 9.13 -21.19 24.62
N LYS A 445 8.52 -20.04 24.40
CA LYS A 445 9.16 -18.73 24.44
C LYS A 445 8.98 -18.07 25.79
N ARG A 446 10.03 -17.39 26.28
CA ARG A 446 10.00 -16.60 27.51
C ARG A 446 10.12 -15.12 27.20
N ASN A 447 9.30 -14.32 27.87
CA ASN A 447 9.38 -12.86 27.83
C ASN A 447 10.09 -12.39 29.11
N TYR A 448 11.22 -11.74 28.93
CA TYR A 448 12.03 -11.20 30.04
C TYR A 448 11.55 -9.80 30.38
N TYR A 449 11.60 -9.43 31.66
CA TYR A 449 11.19 -8.12 32.14
C TYR A 449 12.02 -7.63 33.30
N VAL A 450 11.99 -6.31 33.51
CA VAL A 450 12.55 -5.63 34.66
C VAL A 450 11.44 -4.86 35.36
N ASN A 451 11.22 -5.12 36.66
CA ASN A 451 10.36 -4.29 37.49
C ASN A 451 11.20 -3.23 38.20
N PHE A 452 10.67 -2.04 38.28
CA PHE A 452 11.30 -0.93 38.97
C PHE A 452 10.32 0.21 39.23
N THR A 453 10.59 1.07 40.17
CA THR A 453 9.82 2.30 40.45
C THR A 453 10.76 3.49 40.38
N PRO A 454 10.62 4.39 39.40
CA PRO A 454 11.37 5.63 39.37
C PRO A 454 10.85 6.57 40.45
N VAL A 455 11.77 7.24 41.13
CA VAL A 455 11.47 8.18 42.23
C VAL A 455 12.12 9.52 41.92
N PRO A 456 11.37 10.45 41.31
CA PRO A 456 11.86 11.80 41.07
C PRO A 456 11.81 12.63 42.36
N THR A 457 12.68 13.62 42.48
CA THR A 457 12.65 14.60 43.59
C THR A 457 11.62 15.72 43.37
N LYS A 458 11.08 15.86 42.15
CA LYS A 458 10.00 16.79 41.79
C LYS A 458 8.82 16.05 41.21
N ASN A 459 7.63 16.41 41.64
CA ASN A 459 6.40 15.73 41.24
C ASN A 459 5.60 16.49 40.14
N ASP A 460 6.07 17.65 39.73
CA ASP A 460 5.45 18.58 38.79
C ASP A 460 6.23 18.75 37.47
N GLU A 461 7.31 17.99 37.34
CA GLU A 461 8.12 17.94 36.12
C GLU A 461 8.05 16.57 35.45
N TYR A 462 7.94 16.55 34.12
CA TYR A 462 7.98 15.31 33.35
C TYR A 462 9.39 14.76 33.25
N TYR A 463 9.47 13.43 33.29
CA TYR A 463 10.71 12.70 33.01
C TYR A 463 10.44 11.44 32.18
N PHE A 464 11.36 11.15 31.29
CA PHE A 464 11.39 9.93 30.49
C PHE A 464 11.97 8.76 31.29
N VAL A 465 11.47 7.54 31.03
CA VAL A 465 12.02 6.30 31.57
C VAL A 465 12.08 5.25 30.46
N GLY A 466 13.18 4.50 30.39
CA GLY A 466 13.35 3.42 29.43
C GLY A 466 14.39 2.40 29.88
N LEU A 467 14.60 1.39 29.05
CA LEU A 467 15.64 0.39 29.17
C LEU A 467 16.58 0.46 27.96
N VAL A 468 17.86 0.24 28.18
CA VAL A 468 18.85 0.11 27.11
C VAL A 468 19.82 -1.02 27.47
N SER A 469 20.24 -1.85 26.52
CA SER A 469 21.30 -2.82 26.76
C SER A 469 22.61 -2.11 27.10
N ALA A 470 23.42 -2.68 27.99
CA ALA A 470 24.73 -2.09 28.33
C ALA A 470 25.59 -1.95 27.06
N THR A 471 25.54 -2.94 26.17
CA THR A 471 26.28 -2.92 24.91
C THR A 471 25.86 -1.76 23.99
N ASP A 472 24.55 -1.54 23.84
CA ASP A 472 24.06 -0.42 23.01
C ASP A 472 24.41 0.93 23.62
N TYR A 473 24.25 1.07 24.95
CA TYR A 473 24.61 2.29 25.65
C TYR A 473 26.11 2.60 25.52
N GLU A 474 26.98 1.59 25.77
CA GLU A 474 28.42 1.73 25.63
C GLU A 474 28.85 2.04 24.19
N PHE A 475 28.18 1.45 23.20
CA PHE A 475 28.44 1.73 21.79
C PHE A 475 28.07 3.16 21.43
N GLU A 476 26.86 3.62 21.82
CA GLU A 476 26.37 4.97 21.48
C GLU A 476 27.16 6.06 22.24
N THR A 477 27.70 5.77 23.41
CA THR A 477 28.48 6.73 24.21
C THR A 477 30.00 6.62 24.02
N ALA A 478 30.48 5.60 23.26
CA ALA A 478 31.93 5.41 23.03
C ALA A 478 32.60 6.60 22.32
N PHE A 479 31.88 7.31 21.49
CA PHE A 479 32.36 8.49 20.74
C PHE A 479 31.51 9.73 20.97
N GLY A 480 30.57 9.68 21.92
CA GLY A 480 29.61 10.73 22.23
C GLY A 480 29.47 10.97 23.73
N SER A 481 28.45 11.71 24.09
CA SER A 481 28.13 12.07 25.48
C SER A 481 26.76 11.51 25.88
N ASP A 482 26.45 11.49 27.17
CA ASP A 482 25.12 11.19 27.70
C ASP A 482 24.06 12.16 27.11
N GLU A 483 24.42 13.41 26.77
CA GLU A 483 23.50 14.37 26.14
C GLU A 483 23.16 13.96 24.72
N GLU A 484 24.12 13.47 23.94
CA GLU A 484 23.87 12.96 22.57
C GLU A 484 23.07 11.66 22.62
N PHE A 485 23.35 10.78 23.54
CA PHE A 485 22.56 9.57 23.78
C PHE A 485 21.12 9.90 24.14
N MET A 486 20.87 10.82 25.09
CA MET A 486 19.50 11.25 25.41
C MET A 486 18.79 11.86 24.19
N SER A 487 19.50 12.59 23.33
CA SER A 487 18.95 13.15 22.10
C SER A 487 18.59 12.05 21.10
N SER A 488 19.41 10.98 21.00
CA SER A 488 19.12 9.79 20.18
C SER A 488 17.87 9.06 20.68
N VAL A 489 17.73 8.85 22.00
CA VAL A 489 16.53 8.27 22.62
C VAL A 489 15.28 9.08 22.31
N ILE A 490 15.34 10.39 22.44
CA ILE A 490 14.21 11.30 22.13
C ILE A 490 13.83 11.20 20.65
N SER A 491 14.83 11.18 19.75
CA SER A 491 14.61 11.07 18.31
C SER A 491 14.01 9.72 17.92
N ALA A 492 14.49 8.62 18.52
CA ALA A 492 13.97 7.28 18.26
C ALA A 492 12.53 7.10 18.73
N ALA A 493 12.18 7.66 19.89
CA ALA A 493 10.81 7.61 20.41
C ALA A 493 9.84 8.49 19.62
N GLY A 494 10.34 9.56 18.98
CA GLY A 494 9.55 10.47 18.15
C GLY A 494 8.31 11.01 18.86
N GLU A 495 7.16 10.99 18.18
CA GLU A 495 5.87 11.46 18.73
C GLU A 495 5.36 10.61 19.90
N ASN A 496 5.83 9.38 20.03
CA ASN A 496 5.40 8.44 21.06
C ASN A 496 6.18 8.58 22.38
N ILE A 497 7.15 9.50 22.48
CA ILE A 497 8.01 9.64 23.67
C ILE A 497 7.19 9.82 24.95
N MET A 498 6.06 10.51 24.85
CA MET A 498 5.19 10.78 26.02
C MET A 498 4.55 9.52 26.62
N LEU A 499 4.52 8.39 25.88
CA LEU A 499 4.05 7.09 26.41
C LEU A 499 5.00 6.55 27.50
N ASN A 500 6.27 6.96 27.46
CA ASN A 500 7.31 6.59 28.41
C ASN A 500 7.70 7.76 29.35
N CYS A 501 6.89 8.82 29.40
CA CYS A 501 7.09 9.95 30.29
C CYS A 501 6.11 9.90 31.46
N PHE A 502 6.60 10.22 32.65
CA PHE A 502 5.86 10.20 33.90
C PHE A 502 5.92 11.57 34.60
N LEU A 503 4.92 11.83 35.41
CA LEU A 503 4.84 13.00 36.29
C LEU A 503 4.76 12.49 37.73
N GLY A 504 5.73 12.84 38.55
CA GLY A 504 5.84 12.32 39.92
C GLY A 504 6.12 10.80 39.99
N LYS A 505 6.08 10.24 41.19
CA LYS A 505 6.30 8.81 41.42
C LYS A 505 5.10 7.98 40.95
N PRO A 506 5.27 6.96 40.10
CA PRO A 506 4.18 6.07 39.71
C PRO A 506 3.55 5.36 40.91
N SER A 507 2.23 5.14 40.88
CA SER A 507 1.48 4.48 41.97
C SER A 507 1.78 2.98 42.10
N ALA A 508 2.29 2.36 41.02
CA ALA A 508 2.72 0.95 40.99
C ALA A 508 4.08 0.82 40.29
N PRO A 509 4.83 -0.24 40.58
CA PRO A 509 6.06 -0.54 39.84
C PRO A 509 5.80 -0.66 38.32
N LEU A 510 6.72 -0.13 37.56
CA LEU A 510 6.74 -0.31 36.09
C LEU A 510 7.32 -1.68 35.75
N LYS A 511 6.79 -2.31 34.70
CA LYS A 511 7.29 -3.58 34.15
C LYS A 511 7.81 -3.31 32.73
N GLY A 512 9.12 -3.16 32.58
CA GLY A 512 9.76 -2.97 31.29
C GLY A 512 10.05 -4.30 30.61
N GLN A 513 9.45 -4.55 29.46
CA GLN A 513 9.64 -5.75 28.64
C GLN A 513 10.36 -5.46 27.31
N LEU A 514 10.45 -4.20 26.96
CA LEU A 514 11.08 -3.71 25.74
C LEU A 514 12.18 -2.69 26.09
N ASP A 515 13.20 -2.66 25.25
CA ASP A 515 14.17 -1.57 25.29
C ASP A 515 13.58 -0.28 24.67
N TYR A 516 14.32 0.83 24.72
CA TYR A 516 13.85 2.11 24.17
C TYR A 516 13.68 2.11 22.64
N LYS A 517 14.24 1.12 21.93
CA LYS A 517 14.05 0.91 20.48
C LYS A 517 12.85 -0.01 20.17
N GLY A 518 12.18 -0.55 21.19
CA GLY A 518 11.05 -1.46 21.05
C GLY A 518 11.43 -2.94 20.92
N ASN A 519 12.69 -3.32 21.16
CA ASN A 519 13.13 -4.71 21.11
C ASN A 519 12.84 -5.42 22.43
N ALA A 520 12.43 -6.71 22.37
CA ALA A 520 12.26 -7.55 23.54
C ALA A 520 13.58 -7.74 24.29
N LEU A 521 13.51 -7.80 25.64
CA LEU A 521 14.69 -8.02 26.44
C LEU A 521 15.23 -9.45 26.24
N LYS A 522 16.57 -9.57 26.21
CA LYS A 522 17.28 -10.85 26.05
C LYS A 522 17.60 -11.49 27.40
N PRO A 523 17.71 -12.83 27.48
CA PRO A 523 18.10 -13.54 28.70
C PRO A 523 19.55 -13.20 29.11
N GLY A 524 19.83 -13.24 30.41
CA GLY A 524 21.19 -13.09 30.99
C GLY A 524 21.92 -11.84 30.52
N THR A 525 21.19 -10.83 30.06
CA THR A 525 21.77 -9.64 29.44
C THR A 525 21.71 -8.46 30.38
N LYS A 526 22.82 -7.72 30.45
CA LYS A 526 22.93 -6.50 31.24
C LYS A 526 22.20 -5.35 30.54
N TYR A 527 21.32 -4.68 31.29
CA TYR A 527 20.61 -3.47 30.89
C TYR A 527 20.85 -2.34 31.86
N TYR A 528 20.68 -1.11 31.39
CA TYR A 528 20.51 0.06 32.23
C TYR A 528 19.04 0.49 32.20
N ILE A 529 18.43 0.68 33.36
CA ILE A 529 17.24 1.50 33.51
C ILE A 529 17.73 2.94 33.36
N ILE A 530 17.18 3.69 32.44
CA ILE A 530 17.55 5.07 32.16
C ILE A 530 16.40 6.01 32.47
N ALA A 531 16.68 7.18 32.98
CA ALA A 531 15.72 8.26 33.16
C ALA A 531 16.39 9.63 33.01
N PHE A 532 15.64 10.59 32.54
CA PHE A 532 16.03 12.01 32.48
C PHE A 532 14.81 12.90 32.45
N GLY A 533 14.92 14.10 33.00
CA GLY A 533 13.84 15.12 32.90
C GLY A 533 13.60 15.50 31.46
N TYR A 534 12.33 15.69 31.08
CA TYR A 534 11.92 15.90 29.69
C TYR A 534 10.94 17.04 29.53
N GLN A 535 11.29 17.98 28.66
CA GLN A 535 10.41 19.08 28.18
C GLN A 535 10.63 19.34 26.68
N GLY A 536 10.51 18.27 25.84
CA GLY A 536 10.86 18.34 24.43
C GLY A 536 12.35 18.16 24.14
N LYS A 537 13.19 18.35 25.13
CA LYS A 537 14.63 18.04 25.22
C LYS A 537 14.91 17.54 26.64
N ALA A 538 16.09 16.96 26.86
CA ALA A 538 16.51 16.58 28.19
C ALA A 538 16.75 17.82 29.07
N THR A 539 16.13 17.83 30.25
CA THR A 539 16.24 18.93 31.23
C THR A 539 17.21 18.66 32.35
N THR A 540 17.56 17.37 32.60
CA THR A 540 18.49 16.92 33.62
C THR A 540 19.64 16.12 33.01
N PRO A 541 20.71 15.79 33.74
CA PRO A 541 21.62 14.72 33.37
C PRO A 541 20.90 13.39 33.25
N LEU A 542 21.55 12.40 32.63
CA LEU A 542 21.08 11.02 32.56
C LEU A 542 21.22 10.34 33.90
N PHE A 543 20.14 9.75 34.42
CA PHE A 543 20.18 8.83 35.59
C PHE A 543 20.07 7.42 35.07
N LYS A 544 20.91 6.52 35.60
CA LYS A 544 20.92 5.12 35.18
C LYS A 544 21.19 4.18 36.35
N GLN A 545 20.58 2.99 36.28
CA GLN A 545 20.82 1.90 37.21
C GLN A 545 20.97 0.59 36.47
N GLU A 546 21.99 -0.17 36.77
CA GLU A 546 22.26 -1.48 36.16
C GLU A 546 21.30 -2.55 36.68
N VAL A 547 20.90 -3.45 35.80
CA VAL A 547 20.14 -4.67 36.09
C VAL A 547 20.49 -5.75 35.07
N THR A 548 20.51 -7.02 35.49
CA THR A 548 20.73 -8.15 34.59
C THR A 548 19.43 -8.97 34.51
N THR A 549 18.97 -9.29 33.34
CA THR A 549 17.78 -10.15 33.12
C THR A 549 18.06 -11.58 33.59
N THR A 550 16.99 -12.31 33.95
CA THR A 550 17.08 -13.74 34.30
C THR A 550 17.44 -14.60 33.07
N GLY A 551 17.80 -15.87 33.33
CA GLY A 551 18.20 -16.81 32.27
C GLY A 551 19.69 -16.75 31.95
N ASP A 552 20.17 -17.73 31.19
CA ASP A 552 21.56 -17.78 30.75
C ASP A 552 21.73 -16.84 29.52
N ALA A 553 22.84 -16.10 29.50
CA ALA A 553 23.20 -15.29 28.35
C ALA A 553 23.26 -16.19 27.09
N GLU A 554 22.66 -15.77 26.00
CA GLU A 554 22.88 -16.43 24.71
C GLU A 554 24.38 -16.41 24.43
N THR A 555 25.03 -17.56 24.59
CA THR A 555 26.43 -17.73 24.16
C THR A 555 26.40 -17.52 22.65
N GLY A 556 27.03 -16.45 22.17
CA GLY A 556 27.11 -16.09 20.75
C GLY A 556 27.57 -17.29 19.94
N GLY A 557 26.62 -18.05 19.46
CA GLY A 557 26.79 -19.00 18.38
C GLY A 557 27.10 -18.20 17.15
N GLY A 558 28.32 -18.34 16.63
CA GLY A 558 28.73 -17.74 15.40
C GLY A 558 27.70 -18.00 14.32
N ASP A 559 27.45 -16.99 13.53
CA ASP A 559 26.71 -17.01 12.28
C ASP A 559 27.21 -18.19 11.43
N GLY A 560 26.55 -19.32 11.56
CA GLY A 560 26.83 -20.60 10.92
C GLY A 560 25.66 -21.01 10.06
N GLY A 561 25.74 -20.67 8.77
CA GLY A 561 25.16 -21.44 7.69
C GLY A 561 23.65 -21.41 7.58
N GLY A 562 23.17 -20.68 6.61
CA GLY A 562 21.81 -20.74 6.14
C GLY A 562 21.29 -22.16 5.96
N ASP A 563 20.15 -22.42 6.56
CA ASP A 563 19.26 -23.48 6.09
C ASP A 563 18.09 -22.79 5.37
N TRP A 564 18.23 -22.70 4.05
CA TRP A 564 17.15 -22.35 3.15
C TRP A 564 16.24 -23.56 3.00
N GLY A 565 15.50 -23.89 4.06
CA GLY A 565 14.43 -24.85 3.99
C GLY A 565 13.25 -24.30 3.18
N TRP A 566 13.19 -24.63 1.91
CA TRP A 566 11.96 -24.57 1.13
C TRP A 566 11.01 -25.64 1.67
N GLY A 567 9.94 -25.22 2.33
CA GLY A 567 8.81 -26.07 2.72
C GLY A 567 7.53 -25.45 2.20
N PHE A 568 6.99 -26.05 1.15
CA PHE A 568 5.65 -26.06 0.54
C PHE A 568 4.66 -24.93 0.86
#